data_0ead2937b94f84b1cae2365c6a560617
#
_entry.id   0ead2937b94f84b1cae2365c6a560617
#
_cell.length_a   1.000
_cell.length_b   1.000
_cell.length_c   1.000
_cell.angle_alpha   90.00
_cell.angle_beta   90.00
_cell.angle_gamma   90.00
#
_symmetry.space_group_name_H-M   'P 1'
#
loop_
_entity.id
_entity.type
_entity.pdbx_description
1 polymer ?
#
loop_
_entity_poly.entity_id
_entity_poly.type
_entity_poly.pdbx_seq_one_letter_code
_entity_poly.pdbx_strand_id
1 'polypeptide(L)'
;FDLHPETDVYWCTADVGWITGHSYVVYGPLLNGATTVMYEGAPNWPEPDRFWRIVDKYGVTVFYTAPTAIRSFMKWGEGWPGKHRLDSLRLLGTVGEPINPEAWLWYYHVIGKGRCPIVDTWWQTETGGIMITTLPGAHAMKPGHAGKPFFGVVPEILDGEHRPVENPDEGGHLCITRPWPSMLRTVWGDPERFLQQYFSQHPGVYFSGDGAKRDKDGYYMILGR
;
A
#
# COMPACT_ATOMS: atom_id res chain seq x y z
N PHE A 1 3.82 3.73 -8.80
CA PHE A 1 4.33 2.51 -9.49
C PHE A 1 5.09 2.84 -10.78
N ASP A 2 5.06 4.08 -11.24
CA ASP A 2 5.71 4.48 -12.50
C ASP A 2 5.33 3.53 -13.65
N LEU A 3 4.03 3.47 -13.95
CA LEU A 3 3.50 2.57 -14.96
C LEU A 3 3.87 3.02 -16.37
N HIS A 4 4.40 2.10 -17.16
CA HIS A 4 4.73 2.27 -18.57
C HIS A 4 3.73 1.50 -19.43
N PRO A 5 2.72 2.15 -20.02
CA PRO A 5 1.60 1.49 -20.71
C PRO A 5 2.03 0.49 -21.79
N GLU A 6 3.11 0.78 -22.50
CA GLU A 6 3.60 -0.03 -23.61
C GLU A 6 4.28 -1.33 -23.16
N THR A 7 4.77 -1.39 -21.92
CA THR A 7 5.66 -2.49 -21.48
C THR A 7 5.20 -3.15 -20.20
N ASP A 8 4.38 -2.47 -19.38
CA ASP A 8 3.97 -3.02 -18.11
C ASP A 8 2.72 -3.89 -18.20
N VAL A 9 2.79 -5.02 -17.52
CA VAL A 9 1.65 -5.84 -17.14
C VAL A 9 1.50 -5.71 -15.63
N TYR A 10 0.49 -4.96 -15.23
CA TYR A 10 0.20 -4.67 -13.83
C TYR A 10 -0.78 -5.68 -13.25
N TRP A 11 -0.52 -6.15 -12.04
CA TRP A 11 -1.44 -7.01 -11.32
C TRP A 11 -1.58 -6.58 -9.86
N CYS A 12 -2.77 -6.10 -9.51
CA CYS A 12 -3.21 -5.94 -8.13
C CYS A 12 -4.14 -7.10 -7.77
N THR A 13 -3.87 -7.76 -6.65
CA THR A 13 -4.64 -8.94 -6.22
C THR A 13 -5.83 -8.60 -5.33
N ALA A 14 -6.13 -7.33 -5.12
CA ALA A 14 -7.25 -6.90 -4.31
C ALA A 14 -8.60 -7.31 -4.94
N ASP A 15 -9.55 -7.67 -4.09
CA ASP A 15 -10.92 -7.92 -4.50
C ASP A 15 -11.58 -6.62 -5.01
N VAL A 16 -12.30 -6.72 -6.11
CA VAL A 16 -13.00 -5.57 -6.73
C VAL A 16 -14.14 -5.02 -5.87
N GLY A 17 -14.57 -5.75 -4.86
CA GLY A 17 -15.54 -5.30 -3.88
C GLY A 17 -14.98 -4.29 -2.86
N TRP A 18 -13.65 -4.16 -2.78
CA TRP A 18 -12.96 -3.18 -1.93
C TRP A 18 -12.52 -1.97 -2.72
N ILE A 19 -12.30 -0.85 -2.02
CA ILE A 19 -11.81 0.39 -2.67
C ILE A 19 -10.50 0.19 -3.41
N THR A 20 -9.60 -0.67 -2.91
CA THR A 20 -8.35 -1.00 -3.59
C THR A 20 -8.62 -1.64 -4.96
N GLY A 21 -9.62 -2.49 -5.05
CA GLY A 21 -10.07 -3.06 -6.33
C GLY A 21 -10.59 -1.97 -7.27
N HIS A 22 -11.40 -1.03 -6.77
CA HIS A 22 -11.88 0.09 -7.59
C HIS A 22 -10.72 0.97 -8.09
N SER A 23 -9.89 1.48 -7.18
CA SER A 23 -8.84 2.45 -7.52
C SER A 23 -7.64 1.82 -8.23
N TYR A 24 -7.23 0.62 -7.82
CA TYR A 24 -5.95 0.03 -8.22
C TYR A 24 -6.04 -1.31 -8.98
N VAL A 25 -7.24 -1.83 -9.24
CA VAL A 25 -7.44 -2.91 -10.22
C VAL A 25 -8.11 -2.37 -11.49
N VAL A 26 -9.16 -1.56 -11.32
CA VAL A 26 -9.98 -1.09 -12.43
C VAL A 26 -9.57 0.31 -12.90
N TYR A 27 -9.85 1.35 -12.10
CA TYR A 27 -9.76 2.72 -12.60
C TYR A 27 -8.34 3.21 -12.82
N GLY A 28 -7.47 3.08 -11.84
CA GLY A 28 -6.11 3.61 -11.89
C GLY A 28 -5.28 3.07 -13.06
N PRO A 29 -5.10 1.74 -13.17
CA PRO A 29 -4.33 1.16 -14.26
C PRO A 29 -4.91 1.46 -15.65
N LEU A 30 -6.24 1.35 -15.82
CA LEU A 30 -6.88 1.58 -17.11
C LEU A 30 -6.85 3.05 -17.54
N LEU A 31 -6.98 4.00 -16.61
CA LEU A 31 -6.81 5.42 -16.89
C LEU A 31 -5.39 5.78 -17.33
N ASN A 32 -4.41 5.01 -16.88
CA ASN A 32 -3.01 5.15 -17.31
C ASN A 32 -2.69 4.32 -18.57
N GLY A 33 -3.70 3.68 -19.20
CA GLY A 33 -3.49 2.87 -20.40
C GLY A 33 -2.72 1.57 -20.17
N ALA A 34 -2.52 1.17 -18.91
CA ALA A 34 -1.75 -0.02 -18.57
C ALA A 34 -2.54 -1.31 -18.79
N THR A 35 -1.84 -2.37 -19.20
CA THR A 35 -2.40 -3.71 -19.19
C THR A 35 -2.56 -4.17 -17.74
N THR A 36 -3.79 -4.53 -17.34
CA THR A 36 -4.07 -5.02 -15.98
C THR A 36 -4.55 -6.47 -16.00
N VAL A 37 -4.05 -7.26 -15.05
CA VAL A 37 -4.50 -8.63 -14.84
C VAL A 37 -5.64 -8.62 -13.82
N MET A 38 -6.75 -9.26 -14.17
CA MET A 38 -7.84 -9.59 -13.25
C MET A 38 -7.89 -11.09 -13.07
N TYR A 39 -7.92 -11.55 -11.84
CA TYR A 39 -7.95 -12.97 -11.51
C TYR A 39 -9.09 -13.27 -10.54
N GLU A 40 -9.98 -14.17 -10.96
CA GLU A 40 -11.03 -14.72 -10.12
C GLU A 40 -10.61 -16.10 -9.63
N GLY A 41 -10.28 -16.22 -8.35
CA GLY A 41 -9.90 -17.48 -7.75
C GLY A 41 -9.02 -17.35 -6.52
N ALA A 42 -8.77 -18.46 -5.86
CA ALA A 42 -7.93 -18.53 -4.67
C ALA A 42 -6.44 -18.58 -5.02
N PRO A 43 -5.57 -17.99 -4.18
CA PRO A 43 -4.13 -17.93 -4.47
C PRO A 43 -3.42 -19.29 -4.39
N ASN A 44 -4.07 -20.31 -3.83
CA ASN A 44 -3.53 -21.65 -3.61
C ASN A 44 -4.30 -22.77 -4.34
N TRP A 45 -5.11 -22.40 -5.33
CA TRP A 45 -5.86 -23.40 -6.12
C TRP A 45 -5.42 -23.38 -7.60
N PRO A 46 -5.15 -24.55 -8.23
CA PRO A 46 -5.13 -25.91 -7.64
C PRO A 46 -3.91 -26.19 -6.75
N GLU A 47 -2.87 -25.36 -6.82
CA GLU A 47 -1.63 -25.49 -6.08
C GLU A 47 -1.18 -24.14 -5.51
N PRO A 48 -0.36 -24.09 -4.44
CA PRO A 48 0.15 -22.85 -3.84
C PRO A 48 1.06 -21.99 -4.76
N ASP A 49 1.38 -22.47 -5.93
CA ASP A 49 2.11 -21.72 -6.96
C ASP A 49 1.22 -20.88 -7.88
N ARG A 50 -0.08 -20.86 -7.63
CA ARG A 50 -1.05 -20.27 -8.57
C ARG A 50 -0.70 -18.83 -8.98
N PHE A 51 -0.32 -18.00 -8.04
CA PHE A 51 0.04 -16.61 -8.34
C PHE A 51 1.34 -16.52 -9.15
N TRP A 52 2.30 -17.35 -8.83
CA TRP A 52 3.59 -17.37 -9.53
C TRP A 52 3.46 -17.89 -10.95
N ARG A 53 2.56 -18.83 -11.17
CA ARG A 53 2.16 -19.30 -12.51
C ARG A 53 1.53 -18.18 -13.35
N ILE A 54 0.71 -17.33 -12.74
CA ILE A 54 0.10 -16.17 -13.42
C ILE A 54 1.19 -15.15 -13.76
N VAL A 55 2.07 -14.84 -12.83
CA VAL A 55 3.20 -13.93 -13.06
C VAL A 55 4.06 -14.40 -14.24
N ASP A 56 4.48 -15.66 -14.24
CA ASP A 56 5.32 -16.25 -15.31
C ASP A 56 4.57 -16.26 -16.64
N LYS A 57 3.33 -16.75 -16.65
CA LYS A 57 2.52 -16.91 -17.86
C LYS A 57 2.24 -15.59 -18.58
N TYR A 58 1.90 -14.55 -17.84
CA TYR A 58 1.47 -13.27 -18.41
C TYR A 58 2.57 -12.20 -18.37
N GLY A 59 3.76 -12.53 -17.90
CA GLY A 59 4.87 -11.60 -17.83
C GLY A 59 4.58 -10.39 -16.93
N VAL A 60 3.95 -10.62 -15.77
CA VAL A 60 3.61 -9.53 -14.85
C VAL A 60 4.86 -8.77 -14.43
N THR A 61 4.85 -7.45 -14.60
CA THR A 61 5.98 -6.57 -14.28
C THR A 61 5.82 -5.84 -12.96
N VAL A 62 4.59 -5.54 -12.56
CA VAL A 62 4.24 -4.88 -11.29
C VAL A 62 3.26 -5.75 -10.55
N PHE A 63 3.63 -6.20 -9.35
CA PHE A 63 2.80 -7.07 -8.51
C PHE A 63 2.46 -6.38 -7.19
N TYR A 64 1.17 -6.13 -6.96
CA TYR A 64 0.65 -5.37 -5.82
C TYR A 64 -0.32 -6.22 -5.02
N THR A 65 0.01 -6.51 -3.75
CA THR A 65 -0.75 -7.46 -2.94
C THR A 65 -0.77 -7.07 -1.46
N ALA A 66 -1.55 -7.79 -0.65
CA ALA A 66 -1.65 -7.53 0.79
C ALA A 66 -0.58 -8.29 1.59
N PRO A 67 -0.07 -7.74 2.70
CA PRO A 67 0.85 -8.44 3.61
C PRO A 67 0.32 -9.77 4.12
N THR A 68 -0.99 -9.90 4.33
CA THR A 68 -1.62 -11.19 4.67
C THR A 68 -1.39 -12.26 3.60
N ALA A 69 -1.47 -11.89 2.32
CA ALA A 69 -1.16 -12.83 1.23
C ALA A 69 0.33 -13.22 1.25
N ILE A 70 1.23 -12.23 1.47
CA ILE A 70 2.67 -12.50 1.57
C ILE A 70 2.98 -13.47 2.70
N ARG A 71 2.41 -13.28 3.90
CA ARG A 71 2.56 -14.21 5.02
C ARG A 71 2.04 -15.61 4.70
N SER A 72 0.98 -15.71 3.92
CA SER A 72 0.48 -17.01 3.45
C SER A 72 1.47 -17.69 2.51
N PHE A 73 2.07 -16.93 1.57
CA PHE A 73 3.11 -17.46 0.67
C PHE A 73 4.35 -17.93 1.44
N MET A 74 4.79 -17.18 2.46
CA MET A 74 5.88 -17.58 3.36
C MET A 74 5.56 -18.92 4.03
N LYS A 75 4.35 -19.06 4.57
CA LYS A 75 3.89 -20.29 5.24
C LYS A 75 3.85 -21.49 4.31
N TRP A 76 3.51 -21.30 3.03
CA TRP A 76 3.50 -22.39 2.05
C TRP A 76 4.89 -22.77 1.58
N GLY A 77 5.87 -21.90 1.72
CA GLY A 77 7.28 -22.15 1.47
C GLY A 77 7.80 -21.68 0.12
N GLU A 78 9.11 -21.45 0.12
CA GLU A 78 9.83 -20.86 -1.03
C GLU A 78 9.93 -21.78 -2.26
N GLY A 79 9.72 -23.07 -2.08
CA GLY A 79 9.72 -24.02 -3.19
C GLY A 79 8.63 -23.74 -4.24
N TRP A 80 7.56 -23.07 -3.85
CA TRP A 80 6.47 -22.75 -4.79
C TRP A 80 6.83 -21.62 -5.76
N PRO A 81 7.26 -20.43 -5.31
CA PRO A 81 7.74 -19.40 -6.24
C PRO A 81 8.99 -19.84 -7.02
N GLY A 82 9.83 -20.70 -6.43
CA GLY A 82 11.03 -21.22 -7.07
C GLY A 82 10.81 -22.06 -8.32
N LYS A 83 9.59 -22.56 -8.54
CA LYS A 83 9.21 -23.32 -9.75
C LYS A 83 8.97 -22.44 -10.98
N HIS A 84 8.90 -21.13 -10.82
CA HIS A 84 8.48 -20.20 -11.87
C HIS A 84 9.52 -19.13 -12.12
N ARG A 85 9.53 -18.62 -13.36
CA ARG A 85 10.35 -17.46 -13.71
C ARG A 85 9.62 -16.20 -13.25
N LEU A 86 10.24 -15.44 -12.37
CA LEU A 86 9.73 -14.17 -11.86
C LEU A 86 10.58 -13.00 -12.40
N ASP A 87 11.30 -13.22 -13.48
CA ASP A 87 12.25 -12.25 -14.05
C ASP A 87 11.56 -11.04 -14.69
N SER A 88 10.28 -11.20 -15.07
CA SER A 88 9.46 -10.09 -15.57
C SER A 88 9.16 -9.05 -14.49
N LEU A 89 9.11 -9.44 -13.22
CA LEU A 89 8.84 -8.50 -12.13
C LEU A 89 9.94 -7.43 -12.05
N ARG A 90 9.55 -6.17 -12.09
CA ARG A 90 10.41 -5.01 -11.88
C ARG A 90 10.08 -4.24 -10.60
N LEU A 91 8.85 -4.37 -10.09
CA LEU A 91 8.37 -3.66 -8.91
C LEU A 91 7.36 -4.51 -8.15
N LEU A 92 7.46 -4.46 -6.83
CA LEU A 92 6.53 -5.08 -5.90
C LEU A 92 5.80 -3.99 -5.10
N GLY A 93 4.57 -4.25 -4.71
CA GLY A 93 3.81 -3.32 -3.88
C GLY A 93 3.05 -4.02 -2.77
N THR A 94 2.76 -3.28 -1.70
CA THR A 94 1.98 -3.76 -0.54
C THR A 94 0.89 -2.78 -0.18
N VAL A 95 -0.26 -3.29 0.25
CA VAL A 95 -1.46 -2.50 0.55
C VAL A 95 -2.36 -3.16 1.58
N GLY A 96 -3.11 -2.33 2.31
CA GLY A 96 -4.26 -2.73 3.11
C GLY A 96 -3.97 -2.92 4.59
N GLU A 97 -2.73 -3.20 4.96
CA GLU A 97 -2.27 -3.33 6.34
C GLU A 97 -0.77 -3.07 6.44
N PRO A 98 -0.24 -2.74 7.62
CA PRO A 98 1.20 -2.62 7.82
C PRO A 98 1.92 -3.95 7.54
N ILE A 99 3.05 -3.87 6.85
CA ILE A 99 3.91 -5.03 6.61
C ILE A 99 5.05 -5.06 7.65
N ASN A 100 5.21 -6.18 8.34
CA ASN A 100 6.31 -6.37 9.26
C ASN A 100 7.65 -6.59 8.50
N PRO A 101 8.79 -6.21 9.10
CA PRO A 101 10.10 -6.29 8.44
C PRO A 101 10.44 -7.67 7.90
N GLU A 102 10.07 -8.75 8.61
CA GLU A 102 10.35 -10.11 8.18
C GLU A 102 9.63 -10.46 6.86
N ALA A 103 8.33 -10.17 6.77
CA ALA A 103 7.56 -10.39 5.54
C ALA A 103 8.04 -9.50 4.40
N TRP A 104 8.43 -8.26 4.70
CA TRP A 104 9.01 -7.33 3.74
C TRP A 104 10.32 -7.88 3.16
N LEU A 105 11.25 -8.36 4.01
CA LEU A 105 12.53 -8.93 3.59
C LEU A 105 12.34 -10.21 2.78
N TRP A 106 11.42 -11.07 3.20
CA TRP A 106 11.09 -12.26 2.44
C TRP A 106 10.56 -11.89 1.04
N TYR A 107 9.64 -10.95 0.97
CA TYR A 107 9.07 -10.47 -0.29
C TYR A 107 10.13 -9.89 -1.21
N TYR A 108 11.05 -9.10 -0.65
CA TYR A 108 12.18 -8.53 -1.37
C TYR A 108 13.14 -9.59 -1.92
N HIS A 109 13.57 -10.52 -1.06
CA HIS A 109 14.59 -11.51 -1.44
C HIS A 109 14.03 -12.67 -2.26
N VAL A 110 12.88 -13.22 -1.88
CA VAL A 110 12.34 -14.44 -2.51
C VAL A 110 11.59 -14.11 -3.79
N ILE A 111 10.67 -13.15 -3.74
CA ILE A 111 9.86 -12.78 -4.92
C ILE A 111 10.58 -11.75 -5.79
N GLY A 112 11.10 -10.72 -5.18
CA GLY A 112 11.82 -9.63 -5.85
C GLY A 112 13.23 -9.99 -6.28
N LYS A 113 13.76 -11.14 -5.85
CA LYS A 113 15.13 -11.59 -6.14
C LYS A 113 16.20 -10.57 -5.76
N GLY A 114 15.95 -9.74 -4.72
CA GLY A 114 16.85 -8.68 -4.28
C GLY A 114 16.99 -7.49 -5.25
N ARG A 115 16.19 -7.43 -6.32
CA ARG A 115 16.28 -6.39 -7.37
C ARG A 115 15.04 -5.52 -7.51
N CYS A 116 13.86 -6.07 -7.18
CA CYS A 116 12.61 -5.32 -7.30
C CYS A 116 12.43 -4.41 -6.08
N PRO A 117 12.26 -3.10 -6.25
CA PRO A 117 11.87 -2.24 -5.14
C PRO A 117 10.49 -2.62 -4.63
N ILE A 118 10.28 -2.43 -3.32
CA ILE A 118 8.97 -2.58 -2.69
C ILE A 118 8.37 -1.20 -2.43
N VAL A 119 7.21 -0.97 -3.01
CA VAL A 119 6.38 0.21 -2.80
C VAL A 119 5.31 -0.16 -1.77
N ASP A 120 5.58 0.10 -0.50
CA ASP A 120 4.55 0.04 0.52
C ASP A 120 3.66 1.26 0.42
N THR A 121 2.36 1.09 0.67
CA THR A 121 1.39 2.17 0.48
C THR A 121 0.45 2.26 1.67
N TRP A 122 0.42 3.42 2.31
CA TRP A 122 -0.64 3.73 3.25
C TRP A 122 -1.64 4.68 2.63
N TRP A 123 -2.90 4.29 2.70
CA TRP A 123 -4.06 5.06 2.29
C TRP A 123 -5.34 4.39 2.83
N GLN A 124 -6.46 5.04 2.67
CA GLN A 124 -7.75 4.59 3.17
C GLN A 124 -8.82 4.74 2.09
N THR A 125 -9.98 4.12 2.28
CA THR A 125 -11.17 4.36 1.44
C THR A 125 -11.45 5.85 1.34
N GLU A 126 -11.37 6.53 2.47
CA GLU A 126 -11.65 7.95 2.65
C GLU A 126 -10.63 8.86 1.97
N THR A 127 -9.41 8.41 1.81
CA THR A 127 -8.38 9.22 1.15
C THR A 127 -8.43 9.12 -0.37
N GLY A 128 -9.08 8.09 -0.90
CA GLY A 128 -9.29 7.89 -2.34
C GLY A 128 -8.05 7.46 -3.13
N GLY A 129 -6.86 7.68 -2.58
CA GLY A 129 -5.57 7.33 -3.19
C GLY A 129 -4.46 7.28 -2.16
N ILE A 130 -3.26 6.89 -2.61
CA ILE A 130 -2.06 6.72 -1.80
C ILE A 130 -1.63 8.05 -1.19
N MET A 131 -1.37 8.05 0.11
CA MET A 131 -1.01 9.22 0.92
C MET A 131 0.44 9.19 1.39
N ILE A 132 0.92 8.01 1.83
CA ILE A 132 2.31 7.80 2.28
C ILE A 132 2.83 6.56 1.57
N THR A 133 4.00 6.66 0.96
CA THR A 133 4.55 5.57 0.17
C THR A 133 6.05 5.72 -0.08
N THR A 134 6.66 4.65 -0.57
CA THR A 134 8.01 4.68 -1.12
C THR A 134 7.96 5.04 -2.61
N LEU A 135 8.83 5.95 -3.03
CA LEU A 135 9.03 6.28 -4.45
C LEU A 135 10.39 5.77 -4.89
N PRO A 136 10.46 4.65 -5.62
CA PRO A 136 11.71 4.09 -6.12
C PRO A 136 12.51 5.11 -6.94
N GLY A 137 13.81 5.18 -6.67
CA GLY A 137 14.69 6.18 -7.29
C GLY A 137 14.70 7.55 -6.63
N ALA A 138 13.67 7.92 -5.85
CA ALA A 138 13.60 9.20 -5.15
C ALA A 138 14.11 9.11 -3.70
N HIS A 139 13.81 8.02 -3.02
CA HIS A 139 14.31 7.77 -1.67
C HIS A 139 14.45 6.28 -1.36
N ALA A 140 15.27 5.96 -0.37
CA ALA A 140 15.52 4.59 0.05
C ALA A 140 14.25 3.91 0.58
N MET A 141 14.18 2.59 0.44
CA MET A 141 13.16 1.76 1.09
C MET A 141 13.62 1.40 2.50
N LYS A 142 12.65 1.29 3.42
CA LYS A 142 12.90 0.80 4.79
C LYS A 142 11.91 -0.30 5.12
N PRO A 143 12.37 -1.51 5.49
CA PRO A 143 11.47 -2.57 5.94
C PRO A 143 10.56 -2.11 7.08
N GLY A 144 9.26 -2.40 6.99
CA GLY A 144 8.28 -2.03 8.00
C GLY A 144 7.87 -0.56 8.03
N HIS A 145 8.28 0.24 7.05
CA HIS A 145 7.88 1.63 6.92
C HIS A 145 7.06 1.84 5.65
N ALA A 146 5.97 2.59 5.77
CA ALA A 146 5.15 2.98 4.64
C ALA A 146 5.88 3.94 3.68
N GLY A 147 6.88 4.65 4.16
CA GLY A 147 7.67 5.58 3.35
C GLY A 147 7.50 7.03 3.77
N LYS A 148 7.44 7.92 2.78
CA LYS A 148 7.32 9.37 2.96
C LYS A 148 5.99 9.88 2.40
N PRO A 149 5.55 11.08 2.79
CA PRO A 149 4.34 11.69 2.25
C PRO A 149 4.38 11.78 0.72
N PHE A 150 3.28 11.43 0.08
CA PHE A 150 3.12 11.64 -1.35
C PHE A 150 2.95 13.15 -1.66
N PHE A 151 3.15 13.54 -2.91
CA PHE A 151 3.12 14.94 -3.32
C PHE A 151 1.80 15.63 -2.95
N GLY A 152 1.91 16.76 -2.25
CA GLY A 152 0.77 17.55 -1.78
C GLY A 152 0.08 17.03 -0.51
N VAL A 153 0.51 15.90 0.04
CA VAL A 153 0.02 15.35 1.31
C VAL A 153 0.85 15.90 2.46
N VAL A 154 0.19 16.38 3.50
CA VAL A 154 0.84 16.97 4.69
C VAL A 154 0.37 16.21 5.94
N PRO A 155 0.97 15.03 6.23
CA PRO A 155 0.66 14.27 7.42
C PRO A 155 1.41 14.84 8.63
N GLU A 156 0.75 14.79 9.77
CA GLU A 156 1.37 15.04 11.08
C GLU A 156 0.98 13.95 12.07
N ILE A 157 1.83 13.73 13.04
CA ILE A 157 1.55 12.86 14.18
C ILE A 157 1.21 13.76 15.35
N LEU A 158 0.00 13.64 15.89
CA LEU A 158 -0.51 14.46 16.99
C LEU A 158 -0.66 13.62 18.26
N ASP A 159 -0.37 14.23 19.41
CA ASP A 159 -0.69 13.63 20.71
C ASP A 159 -2.18 13.80 21.06
N GLY A 160 -2.59 13.31 22.25
CA GLY A 160 -3.96 13.43 22.73
C GLY A 160 -4.40 14.86 23.09
N GLU A 161 -3.45 15.80 23.11
CA GLU A 161 -3.67 17.23 23.38
C GLU A 161 -3.55 18.08 22.09
N HIS A 162 -3.59 17.41 20.93
CA HIS A 162 -3.54 17.99 19.58
C HIS A 162 -2.21 18.68 19.24
N ARG A 163 -1.13 18.38 19.95
CA ARG A 163 0.21 18.93 19.68
C ARG A 163 1.00 17.99 18.77
N PRO A 164 1.82 18.53 17.86
CA PRO A 164 2.74 17.70 17.08
C PRO A 164 3.70 16.90 17.97
N VAL A 165 3.84 15.62 17.67
CA VAL A 165 4.86 14.75 18.28
C VAL A 165 6.19 15.00 17.56
N GLU A 166 7.11 15.66 18.22
CA GLU A 166 8.41 16.06 17.65
C GLU A 166 9.48 14.99 17.83
N ASN A 167 9.35 14.16 18.89
CA ASN A 167 10.33 13.13 19.20
C ASN A 167 10.28 12.00 18.17
N PRO A 168 11.38 11.74 17.43
CA PRO A 168 11.44 10.61 16.53
C PRO A 168 11.13 9.29 17.26
N ASP A 169 10.39 8.43 16.60
CA ASP A 169 9.97 7.13 17.13
C ASP A 169 8.92 7.15 18.25
N GLU A 170 8.49 8.31 18.71
CA GLU A 170 7.30 8.45 19.55
C GLU A 170 6.03 8.30 18.69
N GLY A 171 5.07 7.51 19.19
CA GLY A 171 3.80 7.25 18.50
C GLY A 171 2.73 8.26 18.84
N GLY A 172 1.85 8.50 17.90
CA GLY A 172 0.67 9.35 18.07
C GLY A 172 -0.38 9.11 16.99
N HIS A 173 -1.35 9.98 16.92
CA HIS A 173 -2.44 9.93 15.96
C HIS A 173 -2.00 10.44 14.59
N LEU A 174 -2.16 9.64 13.56
CA LEU A 174 -1.87 10.08 12.20
C LEU A 174 -3.00 10.97 11.67
N CYS A 175 -2.66 12.22 11.45
CA CYS A 175 -3.56 13.25 10.95
C CYS A 175 -3.06 13.81 9.63
N ILE A 176 -3.97 14.31 8.78
CA ILE A 176 -3.64 15.05 7.56
C ILE A 176 -4.09 16.49 7.75
N THR A 177 -3.14 17.42 7.72
CA THR A 177 -3.38 18.81 8.14
C THR A 177 -3.83 19.73 6.99
N ARG A 178 -3.78 19.26 5.74
CA ARG A 178 -4.26 19.99 4.57
C ARG A 178 -5.13 19.12 3.68
N PRO A 179 -6.15 19.68 3.04
CA PRO A 179 -6.92 18.98 2.02
C PRO A 179 -6.03 18.47 0.88
N TRP A 180 -6.43 17.35 0.29
CA TRP A 180 -5.78 16.74 -0.87
C TRP A 180 -6.81 16.44 -1.97
N PRO A 181 -6.39 16.26 -3.25
CA PRO A 181 -7.32 16.17 -4.37
C PRO A 181 -8.36 15.04 -4.27
N SER A 182 -7.97 13.88 -3.72
CA SER A 182 -8.82 12.69 -3.60
C SER A 182 -9.53 12.56 -2.25
N MET A 183 -9.53 13.62 -1.42
CA MET A 183 -10.22 13.65 -0.14
C MET A 183 -11.72 13.39 -0.31
N LEU A 184 -12.31 12.54 0.55
CA LEU A 184 -13.76 12.37 0.59
C LEU A 184 -14.46 13.71 0.86
N ARG A 185 -15.65 13.88 0.28
CA ARG A 185 -16.42 15.13 0.41
C ARG A 185 -17.43 15.06 1.54
N THR A 186 -17.98 13.88 1.78
CA THR A 186 -18.98 13.60 2.81
C THR A 186 -19.25 12.09 2.86
N VAL A 187 -20.07 11.66 3.83
CA VAL A 187 -20.72 10.35 3.83
C VAL A 187 -22.12 10.53 3.24
N TRP A 188 -22.48 9.73 2.26
CA TRP A 188 -23.77 9.82 1.57
C TRP A 188 -24.92 9.68 2.56
N GLY A 189 -25.81 10.67 2.56
CA GLY A 189 -26.99 10.69 3.45
C GLY A 189 -26.69 10.98 4.93
N ASP A 190 -25.41 11.17 5.32
CA ASP A 190 -25.03 11.36 6.72
C ASP A 190 -23.81 12.33 6.84
N PRO A 191 -23.99 13.61 6.55
CA PRO A 191 -22.90 14.59 6.64
C PRO A 191 -22.43 14.84 8.07
N GLU A 192 -23.28 14.63 9.08
CA GLU A 192 -22.90 14.77 10.49
C GLU A 192 -21.89 13.70 10.89
N ARG A 193 -22.11 12.45 10.47
CA ARG A 193 -21.18 11.35 10.69
C ARG A 193 -19.80 11.64 10.06
N PHE A 194 -19.77 12.25 8.90
CA PHE A 194 -18.51 12.68 8.27
C PHE A 194 -17.71 13.60 9.19
N LEU A 195 -18.32 14.63 9.74
CA LEU A 195 -17.66 15.57 10.64
C LEU A 195 -17.26 14.90 11.95
N GLN A 196 -18.18 14.13 12.54
CA GLN A 196 -17.95 13.46 13.81
C GLN A 196 -16.81 12.43 13.71
N GLN A 197 -16.78 11.63 12.65
CA GLN A 197 -15.82 10.54 12.51
C GLN A 197 -14.40 11.03 12.23
N TYR A 198 -14.24 12.07 11.41
CA TYR A 198 -12.94 12.45 10.88
C TYR A 198 -12.39 13.79 11.40
N PHE A 199 -13.21 14.62 12.05
CA PHE A 199 -12.79 15.96 12.45
C PHE A 199 -13.13 16.33 13.90
N SER A 200 -13.82 15.46 14.66
CA SER A 200 -14.18 15.78 16.05
C SER A 200 -13.03 15.59 17.03
N GLN A 201 -12.20 14.57 16.81
CA GLN A 201 -11.11 14.24 17.72
C GLN A 201 -9.96 15.24 17.63
N HIS A 202 -9.65 15.71 16.42
CA HIS A 202 -8.65 16.76 16.19
C HIS A 202 -9.29 17.87 15.34
N PRO A 203 -9.80 18.94 15.96
CA PRO A 203 -10.52 19.99 15.25
C PRO A 203 -9.69 20.63 14.14
N GLY A 204 -10.27 20.70 12.93
CA GLY A 204 -9.64 21.35 11.78
C GLY A 204 -8.66 20.49 10.96
N VAL A 205 -8.38 19.26 11.39
CA VAL A 205 -7.53 18.33 10.65
C VAL A 205 -8.22 16.98 10.46
N TYR A 206 -7.93 16.30 9.36
CA TYR A 206 -8.46 14.96 9.11
C TYR A 206 -7.73 13.95 10.00
N PHE A 207 -8.47 13.27 10.86
CA PHE A 207 -7.97 12.16 11.68
C PHE A 207 -8.21 10.82 10.97
N SER A 208 -7.14 10.10 10.71
CA SER A 208 -7.21 8.84 9.96
C SER A 208 -7.78 7.65 10.77
N GLY A 209 -7.78 7.75 12.09
CA GLY A 209 -8.07 6.63 12.98
C GLY A 209 -6.89 5.66 13.13
N ASP A 210 -5.77 5.92 12.49
CA ASP A 210 -4.55 5.11 12.58
C ASP A 210 -3.52 5.79 13.49
N GLY A 211 -2.77 4.97 14.24
CA GLY A 211 -1.57 5.38 14.93
C GLY A 211 -0.36 5.31 14.00
N ALA A 212 0.58 6.23 14.18
CA ALA A 212 1.84 6.20 13.45
C ALA A 212 2.98 6.75 14.29
N LYS A 213 4.20 6.48 13.86
CA LYS A 213 5.41 7.18 14.29
C LYS A 213 6.27 7.55 13.09
N ARG A 214 7.15 8.54 13.27
CA ARG A 214 8.04 9.03 12.23
C ARG A 214 9.47 8.95 12.72
N ASP A 215 10.31 8.25 11.99
CA ASP A 215 11.73 8.17 12.36
C ASP A 215 12.49 9.50 12.07
N LYS A 216 13.74 9.55 12.50
CA LYS A 216 14.63 10.71 12.33
C LYS A 216 14.89 11.08 10.86
N ASP A 217 14.70 10.16 9.93
CA ASP A 217 14.89 10.37 8.50
C ASP A 217 13.59 10.77 7.79
N GLY A 218 12.49 10.93 8.56
CA GLY A 218 11.18 11.35 8.07
C GLY A 218 10.34 10.24 7.46
N TYR A 219 10.64 8.96 7.74
CA TYR A 219 9.84 7.83 7.30
C TYR A 219 8.74 7.51 8.30
N TYR A 220 7.55 7.27 7.80
CA TYR A 220 6.38 6.90 8.60
C TYR A 220 6.28 5.39 8.76
N MET A 221 6.05 4.97 9.98
CA MET A 221 5.68 3.60 10.34
C MET A 221 4.23 3.64 10.85
N ILE A 222 3.36 2.88 10.21
CA ILE A 222 1.95 2.77 10.62
C ILE A 222 1.86 1.70 11.70
N LEU A 223 1.24 2.05 12.82
CA LEU A 223 1.10 1.16 13.98
C LEU A 223 -0.23 0.40 13.96
N GLY A 224 -1.17 0.82 13.11
CA GLY A 224 -2.52 0.30 13.03
C GLY A 224 -3.52 1.14 13.82
N ARG A 225 -4.75 0.62 13.92
CA ARG A 225 -5.88 1.26 14.62
C ARG A 225 -5.92 0.93 16.08
#